data_6905d7efdab8c7c9ef73c5f0e779258e
#
_entry.id   6905d7efdab8c7c9ef73c5f0e779258e
#
_cell.length_a   1.000
_cell.length_b   1.000
_cell.length_c   1.000
_cell.angle_alpha   90.00
_cell.angle_beta   90.00
_cell.angle_gamma   90.00
#
_symmetry.space_group_name_H-M   'P 1'
#
loop_
_entity.id
_entity.type
_entity.pdbx_description
1 polymer ?
#
loop_
_entity_poly.entity_id
_entity_poly.type
_entity_poly.pdbx_seq_one_letter_code
_entity_poly.pdbx_strand_id
1 'polypeptide(L)'
;YPTDVIYFKTAESEGRVIHATQKPIGLGRYLVRTYTVPGALVLDNTFGSGSFLVAALMEGRNFVGIEKNKDVELFKNEKIDYIREARERLRDCWLTMSQDSRSSIKRINLIKEFGYGAE
;
A
#
# COMPACT_ATOMS: atom_id res chain seq x y z
N TYR A 1 -23.00 -4.90 -0.97
CA TYR A 1 -22.69 -5.94 0.02
C TYR A 1 -21.46 -6.73 -0.43
N PRO A 2 -20.54 -7.05 0.51
CA PRO A 2 -19.45 -7.98 0.19
C PRO A 2 -20.04 -9.35 -0.14
N THR A 3 -19.46 -9.99 -1.13
CA THR A 3 -19.80 -11.37 -1.51
C THR A 3 -18.65 -12.28 -1.13
N ASP A 4 -18.88 -13.59 -1.07
CA ASP A 4 -17.83 -14.56 -0.76
C ASP A 4 -16.76 -14.61 -1.84
N VAL A 5 -17.12 -14.28 -3.09
CA VAL A 5 -16.21 -14.25 -4.23
C VAL A 5 -16.31 -12.89 -4.91
N ILE A 6 -15.17 -12.22 -5.06
CA ILE A 6 -15.05 -10.96 -5.78
C ILE A 6 -13.98 -11.09 -6.85
N TYR A 7 -14.18 -10.40 -7.98
CA TYR A 7 -13.24 -10.42 -9.09
C TYR A 7 -12.53 -9.09 -9.23
N PHE A 8 -11.19 -9.14 -9.30
CA PHE A 8 -10.36 -7.99 -9.65
C PHE A 8 -9.30 -8.42 -10.65
N LYS A 9 -8.94 -7.51 -11.55
CA LYS A 9 -7.82 -7.75 -12.46
C LYS A 9 -6.52 -7.88 -11.65
N THR A 10 -5.57 -8.61 -12.20
CA THR A 10 -4.28 -8.80 -11.56
C THR A 10 -3.48 -7.50 -11.46
N ALA A 11 -2.45 -7.50 -10.63
CA ALA A 11 -1.61 -6.31 -10.43
C ALA A 11 -0.93 -5.85 -11.72
N GLU A 12 -0.63 -6.76 -12.63
CA GLU A 12 -0.01 -6.43 -13.93
C GLU A 12 -0.88 -5.49 -14.75
N SER A 13 -2.19 -5.55 -14.61
CA SER A 13 -3.10 -4.66 -15.33
C SER A 13 -3.06 -3.21 -14.81
N GLU A 14 -2.48 -3.00 -13.63
CA GLU A 14 -2.39 -1.69 -12.98
C GLU A 14 -1.02 -1.03 -13.14
N GLY A 15 -0.05 -1.71 -13.76
CA GLY A 15 1.28 -1.19 -14.00
C GLY A 15 2.41 -2.13 -13.61
N ARG A 16 3.54 -1.56 -13.21
CA ARG A 16 4.74 -2.31 -12.87
C ARG A 16 4.54 -3.20 -11.65
N VAL A 17 4.95 -4.46 -11.77
CA VAL A 17 4.93 -5.44 -10.68
C VAL A 17 6.35 -5.64 -10.17
N ILE A 18 6.54 -5.54 -8.86
CA ILE A 18 7.86 -5.67 -8.20
C ILE A 18 7.89 -6.75 -7.12
N HIS A 19 6.79 -7.42 -6.88
CA HIS A 19 6.67 -8.49 -5.87
C HIS A 19 5.96 -9.69 -6.48
N ALA A 20 6.46 -10.92 -6.20
CA ALA A 20 5.91 -12.16 -6.76
C ALA A 20 4.41 -12.35 -6.47
N THR A 21 3.95 -11.87 -5.31
CA THR A 21 2.55 -11.95 -4.88
C THR A 21 1.92 -10.57 -4.71
N GLN A 22 2.30 -9.62 -5.54
CA GLN A 22 1.77 -8.26 -5.48
C GLN A 22 0.25 -8.26 -5.64
N LYS A 23 -0.43 -7.59 -4.71
CA LYS A 23 -1.88 -7.49 -4.74
C LYS A 23 -2.33 -6.32 -5.61
N PRO A 24 -3.46 -6.44 -6.33
CA PRO A 24 -3.99 -5.32 -7.09
C PRO A 24 -4.51 -4.22 -6.17
N ILE A 25 -4.23 -2.98 -6.54
CA ILE A 25 -4.68 -1.80 -5.78
C ILE A 25 -6.21 -1.75 -5.73
N GLY A 26 -6.88 -2.09 -6.84
CA GLY A 26 -8.34 -2.12 -6.91
C GLY A 26 -8.97 -3.00 -5.84
N LEU A 27 -8.41 -4.17 -5.58
CA LEU A 27 -8.86 -5.05 -4.50
C LEU A 27 -8.70 -4.37 -3.14
N GLY A 28 -7.55 -3.76 -2.89
CA GLY A 28 -7.29 -3.05 -1.64
C GLY A 28 -8.27 -1.91 -1.42
N ARG A 29 -8.56 -1.13 -2.46
CA ARG A 29 -9.54 -0.03 -2.41
C ARG A 29 -10.93 -0.54 -2.06
N TYR A 30 -11.36 -1.64 -2.66
CA TYR A 30 -12.64 -2.26 -2.35
C TYR A 30 -12.71 -2.64 -0.87
N LEU A 31 -11.69 -3.32 -0.35
CA LEU A 31 -11.66 -3.75 1.05
C LEU A 31 -11.64 -2.57 2.02
N VAL A 32 -10.81 -1.59 1.75
CA VAL A 32 -10.71 -0.38 2.58
C VAL A 32 -12.04 0.38 2.61
N ARG A 33 -12.65 0.57 1.45
CA ARG A 33 -13.92 1.28 1.34
C ARG A 33 -15.07 0.52 2.01
N THR A 34 -15.04 -0.81 1.95
CA THR A 34 -16.10 -1.65 2.49
C THR A 34 -16.03 -1.76 4.02
N TYR A 35 -14.82 -1.91 4.57
CA TYR A 35 -14.64 -2.27 5.98
C TYR A 35 -14.15 -1.14 6.88
N THR A 36 -13.87 0.04 6.33
CA THR A 36 -13.42 1.19 7.11
C THR A 36 -14.20 2.44 6.74
N VAL A 37 -14.10 3.46 7.58
CA VAL A 37 -14.64 4.80 7.32
C VAL A 37 -13.52 5.76 6.94
N PRO A 38 -13.81 6.87 6.24
CA PRO A 38 -12.80 7.90 5.95
C PRO A 38 -12.08 8.34 7.22
N GLY A 39 -10.75 8.47 7.13
CA GLY A 39 -9.92 8.86 8.27
C GLY A 39 -9.53 7.72 9.20
N ALA A 40 -10.05 6.51 9.01
CA ALA A 40 -9.67 5.33 9.80
C ALA A 40 -8.16 5.05 9.68
N LEU A 41 -7.62 4.33 10.64
CA LEU A 41 -6.24 3.86 10.62
C LEU A 41 -6.19 2.41 10.14
N VAL A 42 -5.47 2.17 9.05
CA VAL A 42 -5.28 0.85 8.45
C VAL A 42 -3.88 0.35 8.77
N LEU A 43 -3.80 -0.89 9.22
CA LEU A 43 -2.50 -1.57 9.44
C LEU A 43 -2.29 -2.63 8.37
N ASP A 44 -1.15 -2.58 7.71
CA ASP A 44 -0.64 -3.68 6.87
C ASP A 44 0.72 -4.11 7.40
N ASN A 45 0.76 -5.25 8.08
CA ASN A 45 1.97 -5.73 8.75
C ASN A 45 2.93 -6.50 7.84
N THR A 46 2.60 -6.62 6.57
CA THR A 46 3.42 -7.29 5.55
C THR A 46 3.18 -6.60 4.21
N PHE A 47 3.49 -5.31 4.13
CA PHE A 47 3.01 -4.51 3.00
C PHE A 47 3.69 -4.82 1.65
N GLY A 48 4.86 -5.46 1.65
CA GLY A 48 5.56 -5.82 0.41
C GLY A 48 5.79 -4.61 -0.49
N SER A 49 5.16 -4.62 -1.66
CA SER A 49 5.24 -3.49 -2.61
C SER A 49 4.38 -2.29 -2.22
N GLY A 50 3.57 -2.41 -1.17
CA GLY A 50 2.76 -1.31 -0.65
C GLY A 50 1.41 -1.10 -1.31
N SER A 51 0.90 -2.07 -2.09
CA SER A 51 -0.36 -1.90 -2.82
C SER A 51 -1.53 -1.55 -1.91
N PHE A 52 -1.65 -2.19 -0.74
CA PHE A 52 -2.76 -1.90 0.19
C PHE A 52 -2.57 -0.58 0.93
N LEU A 53 -1.34 -0.15 1.13
CA LEU A 53 -1.06 1.19 1.67
C LEU A 53 -1.43 2.28 0.67
N VAL A 54 -1.12 2.08 -0.61
CA VAL A 54 -1.54 2.99 -1.68
C VAL A 54 -3.06 3.03 -1.76
N ALA A 55 -3.72 1.87 -1.66
CA ALA A 55 -5.18 1.80 -1.65
C ALA A 55 -5.78 2.58 -0.47
N ALA A 56 -5.23 2.42 0.74
CA ALA A 56 -5.67 3.15 1.92
C ALA A 56 -5.51 4.66 1.72
N LEU A 57 -4.38 5.09 1.18
CA LEU A 57 -4.12 6.51 0.90
C LEU A 57 -5.12 7.06 -0.11
N MET A 58 -5.34 6.34 -1.23
CA MET A 58 -6.31 6.75 -2.25
C MET A 58 -7.72 6.92 -1.71
N GLU A 59 -8.10 6.10 -0.73
CA GLU A 59 -9.43 6.15 -0.11
C GLU A 59 -9.51 7.06 1.12
N GLY A 60 -8.48 7.86 1.36
CA GLY A 60 -8.49 8.85 2.45
C GLY A 60 -8.33 8.26 3.84
N ARG A 61 -7.70 7.09 3.97
CA ARG A 61 -7.41 6.47 5.27
C ARG A 61 -5.97 6.74 5.66
N ASN A 62 -5.75 6.83 6.97
CA ASN A 62 -4.42 6.81 7.55
C ASN A 62 -3.90 5.37 7.56
N PHE A 63 -2.59 5.17 7.63
CA PHE A 63 -2.05 3.82 7.66
C PHE A 63 -0.74 3.71 8.44
N VAL A 64 -0.47 2.49 8.87
CA VAL A 64 0.82 2.04 9.37
C VAL A 64 1.20 0.81 8.57
N GLY A 65 2.35 0.83 7.93
CA GLY A 65 2.89 -0.30 7.19
C GLY A 65 4.11 -0.88 7.86
N ILE A 66 4.19 -2.19 7.92
CA ILE A 66 5.37 -2.91 8.44
C ILE A 66 5.84 -3.87 7.35
N GLU A 67 7.13 -3.84 7.05
CA GLU A 67 7.73 -4.71 6.05
C GLU A 67 9.10 -5.17 6.55
N LYS A 68 9.32 -6.45 6.47
CA LYS A 68 10.58 -7.08 6.87
C LYS A 68 11.74 -6.58 6.03
N ASN A 69 11.58 -6.58 4.74
CA ASN A 69 12.56 -6.09 3.75
C ASN A 69 13.99 -6.47 4.13
N LYS A 70 14.21 -7.76 4.33
CA LYS A 70 15.51 -8.30 4.72
C LYS A 70 16.53 -7.98 3.64
N ASP A 71 17.28 -6.92 3.85
CA ASP A 71 18.19 -6.38 2.86
C ASP A 71 17.46 -5.97 1.58
N VAL A 72 17.75 -6.61 0.48
CA VAL A 72 17.12 -6.34 -0.80
C VAL A 72 16.64 -7.66 -1.38
N GLU A 73 15.33 -7.79 -1.53
CA GLU A 73 14.74 -8.98 -2.13
C GLU A 73 15.05 -9.04 -3.62
N LEU A 74 15.18 -10.28 -4.15
CA LEU A 74 15.32 -10.50 -5.59
C LEU A 74 13.96 -10.76 -6.21
N PHE A 75 13.63 -10.03 -7.27
CA PHE A 75 12.46 -10.27 -8.08
C PHE A 75 12.83 -10.16 -9.55
N LYS A 76 12.62 -11.25 -10.32
CA LYS A 76 13.01 -11.33 -11.73
C LYS A 76 14.45 -10.92 -11.96
N ASN A 77 15.36 -11.41 -11.09
CA ASN A 77 16.79 -11.13 -11.10
C ASN A 77 17.17 -9.66 -10.81
N GLU A 78 16.22 -8.86 -10.35
CA GLU A 78 16.49 -7.49 -9.90
C GLU A 78 16.45 -7.40 -8.38
N LYS A 79 17.31 -6.57 -7.82
CA LYS A 79 17.27 -6.27 -6.39
C LYS A 79 16.19 -5.24 -6.12
N ILE A 80 15.25 -5.58 -5.26
CA ILE A 80 14.12 -4.71 -4.92
C ILE A 80 14.17 -4.34 -3.44
N ASP A 81 14.23 -3.06 -3.16
CA ASP A 81 14.03 -2.50 -1.83
C ASP A 81 12.54 -2.13 -1.70
N TYR A 82 11.75 -3.01 -1.07
CA TYR A 82 10.30 -2.81 -0.97
C TYR A 82 9.93 -1.56 -0.20
N ILE A 83 10.68 -1.20 0.83
CA ILE A 83 10.37 0.00 1.61
C ILE A 83 10.54 1.24 0.75
N ARG A 84 11.64 1.32 0.01
CA ARG A 84 11.87 2.44 -0.91
C ARG A 84 10.82 2.49 -2.01
N GLU A 85 10.53 1.35 -2.62
CA GLU A 85 9.52 1.28 -3.69
C GLU A 85 8.13 1.66 -3.19
N ALA A 86 7.76 1.21 -2.01
CA ALA A 86 6.48 1.60 -1.41
C ALA A 86 6.42 3.10 -1.14
N ARG A 87 7.49 3.70 -0.63
CA ARG A 87 7.56 5.15 -0.43
C ARG A 87 7.38 5.92 -1.73
N GLU A 88 8.05 5.49 -2.79
CA GLU A 88 7.91 6.13 -4.10
C GLU A 88 6.48 6.02 -4.62
N ARG A 89 5.87 4.86 -4.51
CA ARG A 89 4.46 4.66 -4.90
C ARG A 89 3.50 5.53 -4.10
N LEU A 90 3.71 5.62 -2.79
CA LEU A 90 2.90 6.46 -1.90
C LEU A 90 3.09 7.94 -2.20
N ARG A 91 4.32 8.37 -2.45
CA ARG A 91 4.64 9.75 -2.83
C ARG A 91 3.97 10.13 -4.15
N ASP A 92 4.07 9.26 -5.16
CA ASP A 92 3.45 9.50 -6.45
C ASP A 92 1.92 9.60 -6.32
N CYS A 93 1.33 8.72 -5.54
CA CYS A 93 -0.10 8.76 -5.22
C CYS A 93 -0.47 10.09 -4.53
N TRP A 94 0.27 10.47 -3.50
CA TRP A 94 0.04 11.71 -2.75
C TRP A 94 0.05 12.95 -3.66
N LEU A 95 1.00 13.01 -4.60
CA LEU A 95 1.13 14.12 -5.51
C LEU A 95 -0.05 14.25 -6.48
N THR A 96 -0.77 13.17 -6.75
CA THR A 96 -1.95 13.18 -7.63
C THR A 96 -3.26 13.44 -6.88
N MET A 97 -3.24 13.39 -5.54
CA MET A 97 -4.45 13.57 -4.73
C MET A 97 -4.89 15.02 -4.66
N SER A 98 -6.20 15.25 -4.60
CA SER A 98 -6.78 16.58 -4.37
C SER A 98 -6.51 17.06 -2.94
N GLN A 99 -6.60 18.36 -2.72
CA GLN A 99 -6.47 18.97 -1.40
C GLN A 99 -7.50 18.38 -0.42
N ASP A 100 -8.73 18.22 -0.86
CA ASP A 100 -9.80 17.65 -0.02
C ASP A 100 -9.50 16.21 0.39
N SER A 101 -9.01 15.39 -0.55
CA SER A 101 -8.63 14.01 -0.25
C SER A 101 -7.47 13.94 0.75
N ARG A 102 -6.52 14.87 0.66
CA ARG A 102 -5.37 14.92 1.60
C ARG A 102 -5.79 15.34 3.00
N SER A 103 -6.84 16.10 3.14
CA SER A 103 -7.23 16.71 4.42
C SER A 103 -7.57 15.68 5.50
N SER A 104 -7.98 14.48 5.12
CA SER A 104 -8.29 13.38 6.06
C SER A 104 -7.05 12.59 6.50
N ILE A 105 -5.91 12.79 5.85
CA ILE A 105 -4.69 12.03 6.14
C ILE A 105 -3.86 12.74 7.20
N LYS A 106 -3.74 12.14 8.38
CA LYS A 106 -3.01 12.70 9.51
C LYS A 106 -1.82 11.84 9.96
N ARG A 107 -1.76 10.60 9.49
CA ARG A 107 -0.70 9.69 9.90
C ARG A 107 -0.31 8.75 8.75
N ILE A 108 0.96 8.84 8.35
CA ILE A 108 1.57 7.97 7.37
C ILE A 108 2.85 7.42 8.02
N ASN A 109 2.88 6.13 8.32
CA ASN A 109 4.02 5.50 8.94
C ASN A 109 4.41 4.22 8.21
N LEU A 110 5.69 4.11 7.88
CA LEU A 110 6.30 2.87 7.41
C LEU A 110 7.34 2.44 8.44
N ILE A 111 7.26 1.19 8.84
CA ILE A 111 8.15 0.62 9.85
C ILE A 111 8.86 -0.59 9.25
N LYS A 112 10.17 -0.63 9.39
CA LYS A 112 10.95 -1.80 9.06
C LYS A 112 10.92 -2.77 10.25
N GLU A 113 10.60 -4.05 9.99
CA GLU A 113 10.34 -5.02 11.05
C GLU A 113 11.49 -5.18 12.05
N PHE A 114 12.72 -5.21 11.60
CA PHE A 114 13.88 -5.40 12.47
C PHE A 114 14.78 -4.17 12.59
N GLY A 115 14.26 -3.02 12.23
CA GLY A 115 14.97 -1.76 12.36
C GLY A 115 14.03 -0.72 12.94
N TYR A 116 14.48 -0.01 13.94
CA TYR A 116 13.70 1.05 14.54
C TYR A 116 13.80 2.30 13.68
N GLY A 117 13.17 2.29 12.53
CA GLY A 117 13.12 3.44 11.68
C GLY A 117 11.68 3.66 11.26
N ALA A 118 11.00 4.59 11.89
CA ALA A 118 9.73 5.08 11.42
C ALA A 118 9.98 6.16 10.36
N GLU A 119 9.28 6.09 9.27
CA GLU A 119 9.43 7.05 8.19
C GLU A 119 8.10 7.65 7.80
#